data_b9008b846bd76a2b2771de5b561a0c78
#
_entry.id   b9008b846bd76a2b2771de5b561a0c78
#
_cell.length_a   1.000
_cell.length_b   1.000
_cell.length_c   1.000
_cell.angle_alpha   90.00
_cell.angle_beta   90.00
_cell.angle_gamma   90.00
#
_symmetry.space_group_name_H-M   'P 1'
#
loop_
_entity.id
_entity.type
_entity.pdbx_description
1 polymer ?
#
loop_
_entity_poly.entity_id
_entity_poly.type
_entity_poly.pdbx_seq_one_letter_code
_entity_poly.pdbx_strand_id
1 'polypeptide(L)'
;MKKQLYSRKIGIAALIAASIFIFVLLHFCRMSTDKIPELEFSGYVNQSDFVNNCNLDHVKFPPETACAVYKLKKVDSAQDQKNIRKALGLDENAKFGTLSDPMPVSSTSVLGYDTKSGRWIYQTDLAYDTGENVPEEQKAIQIANDFISNLYPVETLGNPTAIADMSGEERNKPSSVVRWNVFYYPTVENRPIYGVFRICIAVGAEGKIVGVEKLAGEYEKIAQVQLSDLRTIKNRFLAQDFLCTRDESPQNRKMEQAELGFYADVGDEYIQPVYVVSSNDGMTEILIDAQNRGESNENAVSRSR
;
A
#
# COMPACT_ATOMS: atom_id res chain seq x y z
N MET A 1 -4.92 3.75 64.97
CA MET A 1 -5.74 3.01 63.97
C MET A 1 -5.82 3.69 62.55
N LYS A 2 -5.96 4.99 62.42
CA LYS A 2 -6.10 5.65 61.07
C LYS A 2 -4.85 5.55 60.19
N LYS A 3 -3.62 5.55 60.73
CA LYS A 3 -2.35 5.45 59.94
C LYS A 3 -2.17 4.06 59.28
N GLN A 4 -2.60 2.99 59.92
CA GLN A 4 -2.49 1.62 59.35
C GLN A 4 -3.45 1.37 58.17
N LEU A 5 -4.64 1.99 58.18
CA LEU A 5 -5.58 1.88 57.07
C LEU A 5 -5.08 2.62 55.79
N TYR A 6 -4.37 3.75 55.98
CA TYR A 6 -3.80 4.52 54.82
C TYR A 6 -2.66 3.76 54.12
N SER A 7 -1.80 3.12 54.91
CA SER A 7 -0.66 2.31 54.40
C SER A 7 -1.18 1.09 53.58
N ARG A 8 -2.24 0.43 54.03
CA ARG A 8 -2.86 -0.70 53.28
C ARG A 8 -3.48 -0.27 51.96
N LYS A 9 -4.13 0.91 51.92
CA LYS A 9 -4.74 1.42 50.65
C LYS A 9 -3.68 1.80 49.61
N ILE A 10 -2.55 2.37 50.05
CA ILE A 10 -1.43 2.70 49.13
C ILE A 10 -0.79 1.40 48.60
N GLY A 11 -0.62 0.39 49.42
CA GLY A 11 -0.08 -0.90 48.98
C GLY A 11 -0.95 -1.62 47.94
N ILE A 12 -2.28 -1.57 48.11
CA ILE A 12 -3.22 -2.17 47.13
C ILE A 12 -3.21 -1.38 45.78
N ALA A 13 -3.20 -0.07 45.86
CA ALA A 13 -3.12 0.76 44.62
C ALA A 13 -1.81 0.54 43.84
N ALA A 14 -0.69 0.40 44.53
CA ALA A 14 0.60 0.10 43.91
C ALA A 14 0.64 -1.31 43.26
N LEU A 15 0.00 -2.32 43.92
CA LEU A 15 -0.14 -3.67 43.37
C LEU A 15 -1.03 -3.71 42.12
N ILE A 16 -2.12 -2.95 42.10
CA ILE A 16 -3.01 -2.85 40.92
C ILE A 16 -2.28 -2.15 39.76
N ALA A 17 -1.56 -1.06 40.03
CA ALA A 17 -0.78 -0.36 39.01
C ALA A 17 0.35 -1.26 38.44
N ALA A 18 1.04 -2.03 39.27
CA ALA A 18 2.06 -2.97 38.84
C ALA A 18 1.48 -4.12 38.01
N SER A 19 0.32 -4.66 38.38
CA SER A 19 -0.34 -5.72 37.61
C SER A 19 -0.89 -5.21 36.26
N ILE A 20 -1.40 -3.98 36.18
CA ILE A 20 -1.79 -3.36 34.91
C ILE A 20 -0.55 -3.14 34.04
N PHE A 21 0.55 -2.67 34.61
CA PHE A 21 1.81 -2.45 33.88
C PHE A 21 2.40 -3.77 33.35
N ILE A 22 2.39 -4.83 34.17
CA ILE A 22 2.82 -6.18 33.75
C ILE A 22 1.87 -6.74 32.69
N PHE A 23 0.56 -6.53 32.81
CA PHE A 23 -0.41 -6.97 31.81
C PHE A 23 -0.24 -6.24 30.48
N VAL A 24 0.02 -4.93 30.51
CA VAL A 24 0.35 -4.13 29.33
C VAL A 24 1.68 -4.59 28.72
N LEU A 25 2.72 -4.81 29.53
CA LEU A 25 4.00 -5.36 29.07
C LEU A 25 3.85 -6.75 28.46
N LEU A 26 3.10 -7.65 29.10
CA LEU A 26 2.83 -8.99 28.58
C LEU A 26 1.94 -8.97 27.34
N HIS A 27 1.06 -7.99 27.21
CA HIS A 27 0.25 -7.79 26.01
C HIS A 27 1.11 -7.26 24.87
N PHE A 28 2.03 -6.31 25.15
CA PHE A 28 3.05 -5.86 24.18
C PHE A 28 4.03 -6.97 23.79
N CYS A 29 4.46 -7.83 24.73
CA CYS A 29 5.31 -8.98 24.43
C CYS A 29 4.57 -10.13 23.73
N ARG A 30 3.24 -10.18 23.81
CA ARG A 30 2.39 -11.12 23.08
C ARG A 30 1.97 -10.62 21.70
N MET A 31 2.36 -9.40 21.33
CA MET A 31 2.13 -8.93 19.97
C MET A 31 2.98 -9.75 19.01
N SER A 32 2.30 -10.68 18.40
CA SER A 32 2.65 -11.48 17.24
C SER A 32 4.01 -12.20 17.29
N THR A 33 3.96 -13.48 17.61
CA THR A 33 4.99 -14.47 17.24
C THR A 33 4.94 -14.81 15.74
N ASP A 34 4.04 -14.21 14.97
CA ASP A 34 4.04 -14.38 13.52
C ASP A 34 5.33 -13.76 12.98
N LYS A 35 6.19 -14.59 12.44
CA LYS A 35 7.43 -14.12 11.81
C LYS A 35 7.03 -13.25 10.61
N ILE A 36 7.36 -11.95 10.70
CA ILE A 36 7.17 -11.04 9.56
C ILE A 36 7.98 -11.61 8.38
N PRO A 37 7.35 -11.87 7.23
CA PRO A 37 8.05 -12.45 6.09
C PRO A 37 9.15 -11.52 5.58
N GLU A 38 10.10 -12.05 4.85
CA GLU A 38 11.04 -11.23 4.10
C GLU A 38 10.27 -10.43 3.05
N LEU A 39 10.73 -9.21 2.79
CA LEU A 39 10.17 -8.38 1.77
C LEU A 39 10.72 -8.85 0.43
N GLU A 40 9.84 -9.29 -0.46
CA GLU A 40 10.17 -9.65 -1.83
C GLU A 40 9.64 -8.57 -2.77
N PHE A 41 10.53 -7.98 -3.55
CA PHE A 41 10.12 -7.00 -4.54
C PHE A 41 9.76 -7.67 -5.85
N SER A 42 8.55 -7.37 -6.36
CA SER A 42 8.15 -7.75 -7.70
C SER A 42 8.53 -6.62 -8.68
N GLY A 43 9.50 -6.87 -9.57
CA GLY A 43 9.91 -5.87 -10.55
C GLY A 43 10.97 -6.36 -11.53
N TYR A 44 10.99 -5.76 -12.73
CA TYR A 44 11.89 -6.12 -13.82
C TYR A 44 12.80 -4.94 -14.18
N VAL A 45 13.85 -4.74 -13.43
CA VAL A 45 14.90 -3.80 -13.81
C VAL A 45 16.23 -4.54 -13.88
N ASN A 46 17.09 -4.16 -14.81
CA ASN A 46 18.46 -4.64 -14.85
C ASN A 46 19.26 -4.01 -13.70
N GLN A 47 19.11 -4.61 -12.52
CA GLN A 47 19.70 -4.11 -11.28
C GLN A 47 21.23 -4.12 -11.31
N SER A 48 21.84 -5.03 -12.07
CA SER A 48 23.31 -5.09 -12.20
C SER A 48 23.89 -3.85 -12.88
N ASP A 49 23.26 -3.36 -13.95
CA ASP A 49 23.65 -2.13 -14.60
C ASP A 49 23.45 -0.91 -13.68
N PHE A 50 22.37 -0.92 -12.90
CA PHE A 50 22.09 0.12 -11.92
C PHE A 50 23.19 0.21 -10.86
N VAL A 51 23.57 -0.92 -10.24
CA VAL A 51 24.60 -1.00 -9.19
C VAL A 51 25.97 -0.56 -9.72
N ASN A 52 26.31 -0.89 -10.97
CA ASN A 52 27.59 -0.51 -11.58
C ASN A 52 27.71 1.01 -11.83
N ASN A 53 26.58 1.71 -11.99
CA ASN A 53 26.54 3.13 -12.39
C ASN A 53 26.00 4.05 -11.29
N CYS A 54 25.80 3.53 -10.08
CA CYS A 54 25.25 4.28 -8.97
C CYS A 54 25.91 3.88 -7.64
N ASN A 55 25.95 4.81 -6.68
CA ASN A 55 26.35 4.50 -5.31
C ASN A 55 25.49 5.27 -4.28
N LEU A 56 25.53 4.82 -3.05
CA LEU A 56 24.81 5.41 -1.93
C LEU A 56 25.69 6.21 -0.97
N ASP A 57 26.92 6.59 -1.36
CA ASP A 57 27.90 7.18 -0.45
C ASP A 57 27.52 8.56 0.04
N HIS A 58 26.78 9.31 -0.76
CA HIS A 58 26.36 10.67 -0.44
C HIS A 58 24.91 10.78 0.00
N VAL A 59 24.18 9.64 0.08
CA VAL A 59 22.77 9.62 0.46
C VAL A 59 22.62 9.94 1.93
N LYS A 60 21.73 10.87 2.24
CA LYS A 60 21.35 11.24 3.59
C LYS A 60 20.15 10.39 4.03
N PHE A 61 20.38 9.46 4.93
CA PHE A 61 19.31 8.63 5.50
C PHE A 61 18.63 9.34 6.68
N PRO A 62 17.33 9.07 6.88
CA PRO A 62 16.59 9.62 8.01
C PRO A 62 17.11 9.06 9.34
N PRO A 63 16.96 9.81 10.46
CA PRO A 63 17.55 9.45 11.75
C PRO A 63 16.77 8.37 12.52
N GLU A 64 15.63 7.94 12.04
CA GLU A 64 14.80 6.93 12.68
C GLU A 64 15.54 5.61 12.81
N THR A 65 15.42 4.97 13.98
CA THR A 65 16.04 3.67 14.28
C THR A 65 15.04 2.54 14.35
N ALA A 66 13.74 2.85 14.34
CA ALA A 66 12.66 1.88 14.39
C ALA A 66 11.43 2.38 13.61
N CYS A 67 10.68 1.44 13.03
CA CYS A 67 9.47 1.73 12.29
C CYS A 67 8.39 0.68 12.56
N ALA A 68 7.13 1.04 12.37
CA ALA A 68 6.01 0.13 12.50
C ALA A 68 5.92 -0.82 11.30
N VAL A 69 5.35 -2.01 11.55
CA VAL A 69 4.86 -2.95 10.53
C VAL A 69 3.36 -3.09 10.73
N TYR A 70 2.64 -3.12 9.63
CA TYR A 70 1.19 -3.26 9.63
C TYR A 70 0.79 -4.56 8.96
N LYS A 71 -0.36 -5.09 9.34
CA LYS A 71 -0.98 -6.26 8.71
C LYS A 71 -2.36 -5.88 8.19
N LEU A 72 -2.73 -6.43 7.03
CA LEU A 72 -4.07 -6.26 6.51
C LEU A 72 -5.08 -6.89 7.46
N LYS A 73 -6.14 -6.17 7.76
CA LYS A 73 -7.25 -6.66 8.56
C LYS A 73 -8.04 -7.70 7.78
N LYS A 74 -8.54 -8.69 8.50
CA LYS A 74 -9.55 -9.59 7.94
C LYS A 74 -10.85 -8.83 7.71
N VAL A 75 -11.43 -9.02 6.55
CA VAL A 75 -12.72 -8.40 6.19
C VAL A 75 -13.88 -9.36 6.46
N ASP A 76 -15.03 -8.81 6.84
CA ASP A 76 -16.30 -9.54 6.75
C ASP A 76 -16.72 -9.59 5.27
N SER A 77 -16.27 -10.63 4.58
CA SER A 77 -16.49 -10.77 3.14
C SER A 77 -17.98 -10.77 2.76
N ALA A 78 -18.87 -11.28 3.61
CA ALA A 78 -20.30 -11.32 3.32
C ALA A 78 -20.90 -9.91 3.35
N GLN A 79 -20.56 -9.13 4.36
CA GLN A 79 -21.02 -7.75 4.49
C GLN A 79 -20.39 -6.84 3.43
N ASP A 80 -19.08 -7.01 3.15
CA ASP A 80 -18.38 -6.23 2.13
C ASP A 80 -18.97 -6.47 0.73
N GLN A 81 -19.16 -7.72 0.33
CA GLN A 81 -19.82 -8.07 -0.94
C GLN A 81 -21.26 -7.52 -1.04
N LYS A 82 -22.01 -7.51 0.06
CA LYS A 82 -23.35 -6.89 0.09
C LYS A 82 -23.27 -5.40 -0.16
N ASN A 83 -22.30 -4.71 0.45
CA ASN A 83 -22.10 -3.28 0.26
C ASN A 83 -21.69 -2.96 -1.19
N ILE A 84 -20.80 -3.76 -1.78
CA ILE A 84 -20.36 -3.63 -3.18
C ILE A 84 -21.56 -3.81 -4.13
N ARG A 85 -22.38 -4.85 -3.95
CA ARG A 85 -23.61 -5.04 -4.78
C ARG A 85 -24.51 -3.81 -4.74
N LYS A 86 -24.75 -3.30 -3.53
CA LYS A 86 -25.58 -2.11 -3.33
C LYS A 86 -24.99 -0.88 -4.01
N ALA A 87 -23.67 -0.64 -3.86
CA ALA A 87 -23.01 0.53 -4.44
C ALA A 87 -22.98 0.51 -5.97
N LEU A 88 -22.85 -0.69 -6.56
CA LEU A 88 -22.84 -0.90 -8.02
C LEU A 88 -24.25 -1.13 -8.60
N GLY A 89 -25.30 -1.17 -7.77
CA GLY A 89 -26.66 -1.44 -8.24
C GLY A 89 -26.85 -2.84 -8.84
N LEU A 90 -26.09 -3.83 -8.35
CA LEU A 90 -26.13 -5.21 -8.83
C LEU A 90 -27.27 -6.00 -8.16
N ASP A 91 -27.68 -7.11 -8.81
CA ASP A 91 -28.59 -8.08 -8.21
C ASP A 91 -28.05 -8.62 -6.88
N GLU A 92 -28.93 -8.81 -5.90
CA GLU A 92 -28.54 -9.32 -4.58
C GLU A 92 -27.88 -10.71 -4.63
N ASN A 93 -28.21 -11.52 -5.65
CA ASN A 93 -27.67 -12.85 -5.89
C ASN A 93 -26.47 -12.87 -6.85
N ALA A 94 -25.99 -11.70 -7.32
CA ALA A 94 -24.83 -11.63 -8.19
C ALA A 94 -23.64 -12.31 -7.55
N LYS A 95 -23.04 -13.29 -8.25
CA LYS A 95 -21.88 -14.06 -7.78
C LYS A 95 -20.61 -13.34 -8.21
N PHE A 96 -19.63 -13.34 -7.35
CA PHE A 96 -18.32 -12.77 -7.62
C PHE A 96 -17.34 -13.88 -8.00
N GLY A 97 -16.49 -13.62 -8.98
CA GLY A 97 -15.34 -14.46 -9.28
C GLY A 97 -14.15 -14.15 -8.38
N THR A 98 -12.98 -14.63 -8.75
CA THR A 98 -11.70 -14.23 -8.13
C THR A 98 -11.10 -13.02 -8.86
N LEU A 99 -10.04 -12.42 -8.32
CA LEU A 99 -9.34 -11.32 -9.02
C LEU A 99 -8.76 -11.76 -10.35
N SER A 100 -8.25 -13.00 -10.44
CA SER A 100 -7.66 -13.57 -11.66
C SER A 100 -8.68 -14.17 -12.62
N ASP A 101 -9.90 -14.45 -12.14
CA ASP A 101 -11.00 -15.02 -12.94
C ASP A 101 -12.33 -14.36 -12.51
N PRO A 102 -12.54 -13.07 -12.89
CA PRO A 102 -13.76 -12.34 -12.54
C PRO A 102 -14.97 -12.94 -13.28
N MET A 103 -16.10 -13.01 -12.58
CA MET A 103 -17.33 -13.56 -13.11
C MET A 103 -18.26 -12.47 -13.64
N PRO A 104 -19.09 -12.79 -14.68
CA PRO A 104 -20.16 -11.91 -15.11
C PRO A 104 -21.15 -11.64 -13.96
N VAL A 105 -21.43 -10.35 -13.71
CA VAL A 105 -22.44 -9.89 -12.75
C VAL A 105 -23.63 -9.22 -13.47
N SER A 106 -23.47 -8.94 -14.76
CA SER A 106 -24.52 -8.53 -15.70
C SER A 106 -24.13 -8.98 -17.11
N SER A 107 -24.95 -8.64 -18.12
CA SER A 107 -24.62 -8.90 -19.53
C SER A 107 -23.39 -8.12 -20.03
N THR A 108 -23.00 -7.05 -19.33
CA THR A 108 -21.97 -6.10 -19.77
C THR A 108 -20.92 -5.83 -18.70
N SER A 109 -20.92 -6.56 -17.59
CA SER A 109 -19.95 -6.31 -16.52
C SER A 109 -19.48 -7.57 -15.82
N VAL A 110 -18.23 -7.52 -15.35
CA VAL A 110 -17.59 -8.59 -14.59
C VAL A 110 -17.12 -8.07 -13.22
N LEU A 111 -17.05 -8.96 -12.23
CA LEU A 111 -16.55 -8.64 -10.89
C LEU A 111 -15.75 -9.79 -10.30
N GLY A 112 -14.56 -9.47 -9.80
CA GLY A 112 -13.69 -10.36 -9.06
C GLY A 112 -13.47 -9.86 -7.63
N TYR A 113 -13.40 -10.77 -6.66
CA TYR A 113 -13.25 -10.46 -5.23
C TYR A 113 -12.34 -11.47 -4.54
N ASP A 114 -11.40 -10.96 -3.73
CA ASP A 114 -10.58 -11.79 -2.85
C ASP A 114 -11.17 -11.79 -1.42
N THR A 115 -11.66 -12.93 -0.99
CA THR A 115 -12.30 -13.09 0.32
C THR A 115 -11.34 -12.94 1.51
N LYS A 116 -10.02 -13.03 1.28
CA LYS A 116 -9.01 -12.87 2.35
C LYS A 116 -8.68 -11.42 2.62
N SER A 117 -8.43 -10.66 1.56
CA SER A 117 -7.96 -9.29 1.64
C SER A 117 -9.05 -8.23 1.45
N GLY A 118 -10.24 -8.61 0.97
CA GLY A 118 -11.29 -7.67 0.58
C GLY A 118 -10.91 -6.81 -0.64
N ARG A 119 -9.92 -7.23 -1.42
CA ARG A 119 -9.58 -6.61 -2.70
C ARG A 119 -10.59 -7.03 -3.75
N TRP A 120 -10.93 -6.12 -4.65
CA TRP A 120 -11.87 -6.43 -5.72
C TRP A 120 -11.67 -5.57 -6.96
N ILE A 121 -12.11 -6.09 -8.08
CA ILE A 121 -12.13 -5.41 -9.37
C ILE A 121 -13.52 -5.49 -9.96
N TYR A 122 -13.94 -4.41 -10.60
CA TYR A 122 -15.17 -4.33 -11.37
C TYR A 122 -14.87 -3.64 -12.70
N GLN A 123 -15.41 -4.15 -13.79
CA GLN A 123 -15.24 -3.58 -15.11
C GLN A 123 -16.51 -3.80 -15.94
N THR A 124 -16.88 -2.79 -16.71
CA THR A 124 -17.96 -2.87 -17.68
C THR A 124 -17.43 -2.80 -19.10
N ASP A 125 -18.19 -3.29 -20.07
CA ASP A 125 -17.88 -3.11 -21.49
C ASP A 125 -17.85 -1.63 -21.89
N LEU A 126 -18.60 -0.78 -21.17
CA LEU A 126 -18.61 0.68 -21.32
C LEU A 126 -17.26 1.33 -20.93
N ALA A 127 -16.34 0.59 -20.31
CA ALA A 127 -15.00 1.08 -19.98
C ALA A 127 -14.21 1.49 -21.25
N TYR A 128 -14.56 0.96 -22.39
CA TYR A 128 -13.93 1.22 -23.68
C TYR A 128 -14.84 2.05 -24.62
N ASP A 129 -16.02 2.43 -24.16
CA ASP A 129 -16.93 3.27 -24.93
C ASP A 129 -16.37 4.69 -25.00
N THR A 130 -16.27 5.23 -26.24
CA THR A 130 -15.89 6.62 -26.51
C THR A 130 -17.06 7.57 -26.36
N GLY A 131 -18.07 7.20 -25.55
CA GLY A 131 -19.34 7.87 -25.39
C GLY A 131 -19.24 9.38 -25.25
N GLU A 132 -20.22 10.07 -25.77
CA GLU A 132 -20.39 11.52 -25.61
C GLU A 132 -20.61 11.85 -24.12
N ASN A 133 -20.27 13.06 -23.71
CA ASN A 133 -20.53 13.58 -22.35
C ASN A 133 -19.68 12.94 -21.22
N VAL A 134 -18.40 12.67 -21.47
CA VAL A 134 -17.46 12.40 -20.38
C VAL A 134 -17.35 13.67 -19.50
N PRO A 135 -17.51 13.56 -18.18
CA PRO A 135 -17.44 14.74 -17.32
C PRO A 135 -16.05 15.39 -17.34
N GLU A 136 -15.96 16.64 -16.93
CA GLU A 136 -14.68 17.29 -16.66
C GLU A 136 -14.00 16.65 -15.44
N GLU A 137 -12.68 16.80 -15.33
CA GLU A 137 -11.82 16.21 -14.31
C GLU A 137 -12.38 16.38 -12.89
N GLN A 138 -12.67 17.61 -12.49
CA GLN A 138 -13.17 17.93 -11.14
C GLN A 138 -14.52 17.24 -10.85
N LYS A 139 -15.37 17.13 -11.84
CA LYS A 139 -16.65 16.44 -11.71
C LYS A 139 -16.46 14.93 -11.63
N ALA A 140 -15.50 14.37 -12.36
CA ALA A 140 -15.14 12.96 -12.25
C ALA A 140 -14.58 12.61 -10.86
N ILE A 141 -13.70 13.47 -10.30
CA ILE A 141 -13.21 13.33 -8.92
C ILE A 141 -14.38 13.35 -7.92
N GLN A 142 -15.32 14.29 -8.07
CA GLN A 142 -16.49 14.34 -7.18
C GLN A 142 -17.32 13.06 -7.25
N ILE A 143 -17.60 12.56 -8.45
CA ILE A 143 -18.36 11.31 -8.66
C ILE A 143 -17.64 10.12 -8.01
N ALA A 144 -16.32 10.03 -8.19
CA ALA A 144 -15.52 8.98 -7.57
C ALA A 144 -15.52 9.08 -6.04
N ASN A 145 -15.42 10.30 -5.46
CA ASN A 145 -15.54 10.55 -4.02
C ASN A 145 -16.90 10.12 -3.48
N ASP A 146 -17.99 10.50 -4.15
CA ASP A 146 -19.34 10.15 -3.76
C ASP A 146 -19.55 8.62 -3.79
N PHE A 147 -19.00 7.95 -4.79
CA PHE A 147 -19.05 6.50 -4.89
C PHE A 147 -18.28 5.81 -3.78
N ILE A 148 -16.99 6.17 -3.60
CA ILE A 148 -16.11 5.46 -2.66
C ILE A 148 -16.49 5.70 -1.20
N SER A 149 -17.03 6.88 -0.86
CA SER A 149 -17.47 7.22 0.49
C SER A 149 -18.62 6.34 1.00
N ASN A 150 -19.38 5.73 0.11
CA ASN A 150 -20.40 4.74 0.47
C ASN A 150 -19.82 3.36 0.84
N LEU A 151 -18.54 3.14 0.57
CA LEU A 151 -17.88 1.86 0.76
C LEU A 151 -16.80 1.91 1.83
N TYR A 152 -16.02 3.01 1.88
CA TYR A 152 -14.83 3.11 2.72
C TYR A 152 -14.68 4.51 3.33
N PRO A 153 -14.02 4.64 4.50
CA PRO A 153 -13.68 5.94 5.10
C PRO A 153 -12.73 6.73 4.21
N VAL A 154 -13.17 7.88 3.69
CA VAL A 154 -12.40 8.69 2.73
C VAL A 154 -11.15 9.30 3.36
N GLU A 155 -11.16 9.55 4.67
CA GLU A 155 -10.07 10.18 5.42
C GLU A 155 -8.76 9.37 5.35
N THR A 156 -8.85 8.07 5.07
CA THR A 156 -7.68 7.19 4.97
C THR A 156 -7.15 7.03 3.55
N LEU A 157 -7.86 7.59 2.56
CA LEU A 157 -7.57 7.32 1.14
C LEU A 157 -6.57 8.29 0.50
N GLY A 158 -6.19 9.36 1.21
CA GLY A 158 -5.37 10.43 0.64
C GLY A 158 -6.14 11.31 -0.36
N ASN A 159 -5.45 12.28 -0.94
CA ASN A 159 -6.03 13.13 -1.96
C ASN A 159 -6.11 12.39 -3.31
N PRO A 160 -7.27 12.40 -3.99
CA PRO A 160 -7.39 11.77 -5.28
C PRO A 160 -6.60 12.49 -6.38
N THR A 161 -6.08 11.72 -7.34
CA THR A 161 -5.47 12.21 -8.57
C THR A 161 -6.21 11.62 -9.76
N ALA A 162 -6.63 12.45 -10.70
CA ALA A 162 -7.31 11.99 -11.91
C ALA A 162 -6.35 11.98 -13.10
N ILE A 163 -6.39 10.89 -13.86
CA ILE A 163 -5.62 10.71 -15.11
C ILE A 163 -6.61 10.44 -16.23
N ALA A 164 -6.54 11.26 -17.29
CA ALA A 164 -7.36 11.08 -18.46
C ALA A 164 -6.91 9.83 -19.22
N ASP A 165 -7.87 8.96 -19.57
CA ASP A 165 -7.70 7.93 -20.57
C ASP A 165 -8.21 8.48 -21.91
N MET A 166 -7.33 8.50 -22.90
CA MET A 166 -7.58 9.18 -24.17
C MET A 166 -7.64 8.17 -25.32
N SER A 167 -8.55 8.36 -26.24
CA SER A 167 -8.63 7.51 -27.42
C SER A 167 -7.41 7.72 -28.37
N GLY A 168 -6.86 6.62 -28.79
CA GLY A 168 -5.83 6.40 -29.82
C GLY A 168 -5.06 7.61 -30.36
N GLU A 169 -5.32 7.96 -31.60
CA GLU A 169 -4.59 9.02 -32.35
C GLU A 169 -4.88 10.45 -31.85
N GLU A 170 -5.89 10.64 -31.01
CA GLU A 170 -6.30 11.95 -30.51
C GLU A 170 -5.79 12.29 -29.10
N ARG A 171 -4.77 11.58 -28.62
CA ARG A 171 -4.22 11.68 -27.25
C ARG A 171 -3.90 13.08 -26.86
N ASN A 172 -3.93 14.09 -27.29
CA ASN A 172 -3.62 15.45 -26.80
C ASN A 172 -4.81 16.41 -26.97
N LYS A 173 -5.98 15.87 -27.32
CA LYS A 173 -7.19 16.66 -27.49
C LYS A 173 -8.12 16.41 -26.32
N PRO A 174 -8.61 17.45 -25.60
CA PRO A 174 -9.57 17.28 -24.50
C PRO A 174 -10.84 16.52 -24.91
N SER A 175 -11.27 16.63 -26.16
CA SER A 175 -12.43 15.93 -26.72
C SER A 175 -12.22 14.43 -26.93
N SER A 176 -11.02 13.93 -26.76
CA SER A 176 -10.68 12.51 -26.90
C SER A 176 -10.62 11.74 -25.59
N VAL A 177 -10.94 12.38 -24.48
CA VAL A 177 -11.03 11.70 -23.18
C VAL A 177 -12.22 10.76 -23.20
N VAL A 178 -11.95 9.46 -23.00
CA VAL A 178 -12.99 8.41 -22.95
C VAL A 178 -13.44 8.13 -21.52
N ARG A 179 -12.57 8.35 -20.54
CA ARG A 179 -12.85 8.25 -19.11
C ARG A 179 -11.77 8.93 -18.29
N TRP A 180 -12.08 9.18 -17.02
CA TRP A 180 -11.13 9.59 -16.00
C TRP A 180 -10.84 8.43 -15.06
N ASN A 181 -9.57 8.06 -14.90
CA ASN A 181 -9.12 7.14 -13.88
C ASN A 181 -8.75 7.95 -12.63
N VAL A 182 -9.57 7.87 -11.60
CA VAL A 182 -9.38 8.59 -10.33
C VAL A 182 -8.70 7.66 -9.34
N PHE A 183 -7.46 7.98 -8.99
CA PHE A 183 -6.61 7.18 -8.11
C PHE A 183 -6.60 7.74 -6.69
N TYR A 184 -6.67 6.83 -5.73
CA TYR A 184 -6.47 7.10 -4.31
C TYR A 184 -5.29 6.26 -3.84
N TYR A 185 -4.33 6.92 -3.18
CA TYR A 185 -3.13 6.29 -2.64
C TYR A 185 -3.14 6.42 -1.11
N PRO A 186 -3.60 5.39 -0.38
CA PRO A 186 -3.58 5.40 1.07
C PRO A 186 -2.18 5.62 1.62
N THR A 187 -2.10 6.30 2.76
CA THR A 187 -0.84 6.57 3.45
C THR A 187 -0.84 5.95 4.84
N VAL A 188 0.32 5.63 5.36
CA VAL A 188 0.53 5.19 6.74
C VAL A 188 1.42 6.20 7.44
N GLU A 189 0.98 6.71 8.59
CA GLU A 189 1.73 7.74 9.33
C GLU A 189 2.15 8.93 8.45
N ASN A 190 1.29 9.35 7.51
CA ASN A 190 1.53 10.37 6.49
C ASN A 190 2.67 10.04 5.51
N ARG A 191 3.05 8.77 5.39
CA ARG A 191 4.04 8.28 4.44
C ARG A 191 3.38 7.45 3.34
N PRO A 192 3.89 7.51 2.10
CA PRO A 192 3.33 6.74 1.00
C PRO A 192 3.54 5.23 1.20
N ILE A 193 2.59 4.46 0.68
CA ILE A 193 2.72 3.01 0.50
C ILE A 193 3.02 2.77 -0.98
N TYR A 194 4.21 2.28 -1.27
CA TYR A 194 4.66 1.89 -2.60
C TYR A 194 4.16 0.49 -2.97
N GLY A 195 4.28 0.13 -4.24
CA GLY A 195 3.72 -1.10 -4.79
C GLY A 195 2.28 -0.92 -5.27
N VAL A 196 1.55 -2.03 -5.41
CA VAL A 196 0.17 -2.00 -5.92
C VAL A 196 -0.82 -1.91 -4.74
N PHE A 197 -0.78 -0.79 -4.01
CA PHE A 197 -1.64 -0.52 -2.87
C PHE A 197 -2.46 0.75 -3.11
N ARG A 198 -3.49 0.64 -3.95
CA ARG A 198 -4.29 1.79 -4.42
C ARG A 198 -5.76 1.43 -4.61
N ILE A 199 -6.58 2.46 -4.77
CA ILE A 199 -7.92 2.35 -5.33
C ILE A 199 -7.95 3.18 -6.61
N CYS A 200 -8.49 2.64 -7.69
CA CYS A 200 -8.75 3.34 -8.94
C CYS A 200 -10.23 3.24 -9.26
N ILE A 201 -10.85 4.37 -9.57
CA ILE A 201 -12.25 4.45 -10.01
C ILE A 201 -12.27 5.08 -11.40
N ALA A 202 -12.76 4.33 -12.38
CA ALA A 202 -12.91 4.80 -13.73
C ALA A 202 -14.31 5.41 -13.91
N VAL A 203 -14.34 6.70 -14.22
CA VAL A 203 -15.55 7.49 -14.48
C VAL A 203 -15.63 7.78 -15.97
N GLY A 204 -16.58 7.16 -16.64
CA GLY A 204 -16.82 7.27 -18.09
C GLY A 204 -17.91 8.27 -18.46
N ALA A 205 -18.49 8.06 -19.65
CA ALA A 205 -19.57 8.88 -20.19
C ALA A 205 -20.74 9.04 -19.22
N GLU A 206 -21.37 10.21 -19.24
CA GLU A 206 -22.50 10.58 -18.36
C GLU A 206 -22.19 10.44 -16.85
N GLY A 207 -20.90 10.36 -16.46
CA GLY A 207 -20.48 10.17 -15.09
C GLY A 207 -20.71 8.76 -14.53
N LYS A 208 -20.87 7.77 -15.38
CA LYS A 208 -21.03 6.37 -14.96
C LYS A 208 -19.72 5.80 -14.42
N ILE A 209 -19.80 5.00 -13.36
CA ILE A 209 -18.67 4.19 -12.89
C ILE A 209 -18.54 3.00 -13.85
N VAL A 210 -17.47 2.98 -14.64
CA VAL A 210 -17.22 1.96 -15.65
C VAL A 210 -16.12 0.97 -15.25
N GLY A 211 -15.39 1.28 -14.19
CA GLY A 211 -14.39 0.38 -13.62
C GLY A 211 -14.04 0.76 -12.19
N VAL A 212 -13.68 -0.23 -11.40
CA VAL A 212 -13.12 -0.06 -10.06
C VAL A 212 -12.03 -1.11 -9.84
N GLU A 213 -10.87 -0.67 -9.36
CA GLU A 213 -9.82 -1.53 -8.83
C GLU A 213 -9.57 -1.12 -7.38
N LYS A 214 -10.05 -1.90 -6.41
CA LYS A 214 -9.72 -1.70 -5.00
C LYS A 214 -8.67 -2.72 -4.60
N LEU A 215 -7.40 -2.34 -4.67
CA LEU A 215 -6.24 -3.17 -4.33
C LEU A 215 -5.63 -2.80 -2.97
N ALA A 216 -6.01 -1.68 -2.38
CA ALA A 216 -5.73 -1.35 -0.99
C ALA A 216 -6.67 -2.10 -0.04
N GLY A 217 -6.21 -2.37 1.19
CA GLY A 217 -6.99 -2.96 2.26
C GLY A 217 -6.93 -2.10 3.53
N GLU A 218 -7.82 -2.34 4.48
CA GLU A 218 -7.66 -1.83 5.83
C GLU A 218 -6.50 -2.55 6.51
N TYR A 219 -5.80 -1.86 7.42
CA TYR A 219 -4.62 -2.40 8.11
C TYR A 219 -4.61 -1.99 9.58
N GLU A 220 -3.84 -2.74 10.36
CA GLU A 220 -3.59 -2.47 11.76
C GLU A 220 -2.11 -2.64 12.09
N LYS A 221 -1.61 -1.83 13.02
CA LYS A 221 -0.24 -1.94 13.50
C LYS A 221 -0.08 -3.22 14.32
N ILE A 222 0.89 -4.05 13.94
CA ILE A 222 1.14 -5.34 14.61
C ILE A 222 2.48 -5.39 15.35
N ALA A 223 3.47 -4.65 14.89
CA ALA A 223 4.82 -4.69 15.46
C ALA A 223 5.54 -3.36 15.26
N GLN A 224 6.67 -3.24 15.94
CA GLN A 224 7.70 -2.24 15.67
C GLN A 224 9.02 -2.97 15.45
N VAL A 225 9.69 -2.68 14.35
CA VAL A 225 10.94 -3.31 13.94
C VAL A 225 12.09 -2.32 14.01
N GLN A 226 13.29 -2.82 14.31
CA GLN A 226 14.51 -2.02 14.21
C GLN A 226 14.82 -1.80 12.72
N LEU A 227 15.31 -0.63 12.39
CA LEU A 227 15.75 -0.30 11.04
C LEU A 227 17.22 -0.68 10.85
N SER A 228 17.57 -1.04 9.63
CA SER A 228 18.92 -1.38 9.22
C SER A 228 19.82 -0.16 9.26
N ASP A 229 21.06 -0.35 9.66
CA ASP A 229 22.10 0.66 9.55
C ASP A 229 22.52 0.87 8.08
N LEU A 230 23.25 1.96 7.84
CA LEU A 230 23.73 2.33 6.51
C LEU A 230 24.59 1.22 5.85
N ARG A 231 25.36 0.49 6.63
CA ARG A 231 26.21 -0.59 6.11
C ARG A 231 25.35 -1.72 5.55
N THR A 232 24.34 -2.13 6.29
CA THR A 232 23.39 -3.16 5.87
C THR A 232 22.63 -2.73 4.60
N ILE A 233 22.18 -1.48 4.52
CA ILE A 233 21.50 -0.93 3.35
C ILE A 233 22.42 -0.92 2.11
N LYS A 234 23.69 -0.50 2.27
CA LYS A 234 24.66 -0.56 1.18
C LYS A 234 24.93 -1.99 0.72
N ASN A 235 25.01 -2.94 1.65
CA ASN A 235 25.19 -4.36 1.31
C ASN A 235 24.01 -4.90 0.50
N ARG A 236 22.76 -4.57 0.88
CA ARG A 236 21.57 -4.93 0.10
C ARG A 236 21.60 -4.32 -1.29
N PHE A 237 21.92 -3.05 -1.40
CA PHE A 237 22.05 -2.39 -2.69
C PHE A 237 23.09 -3.10 -3.58
N LEU A 238 24.29 -3.40 -3.06
CA LEU A 238 25.33 -4.13 -3.81
C LEU A 238 24.93 -5.56 -4.15
N ALA A 239 24.10 -6.20 -3.30
CA ALA A 239 23.52 -7.52 -3.57
C ALA A 239 22.36 -7.48 -4.58
N GLN A 240 21.98 -6.31 -5.08
CA GLN A 240 20.85 -6.10 -5.99
C GLN A 240 19.48 -6.39 -5.35
N ASP A 241 19.40 -6.28 -4.03
CA ASP A 241 18.18 -6.46 -3.25
C ASP A 241 17.45 -5.11 -3.08
N PHE A 242 16.84 -4.65 -4.17
CA PHE A 242 16.05 -3.42 -4.22
C PHE A 242 15.07 -3.45 -5.41
N LEU A 243 14.04 -2.61 -5.35
CA LEU A 243 13.12 -2.34 -6.46
C LEU A 243 13.41 -0.96 -7.05
N CYS A 244 13.65 -0.87 -8.34
CA CYS A 244 13.67 0.41 -9.04
C CYS A 244 12.26 0.77 -9.48
N THR A 245 11.72 1.85 -8.94
CA THR A 245 10.38 2.35 -9.25
C THR A 245 10.39 3.41 -10.35
N ARG A 246 11.53 4.10 -10.51
CA ARG A 246 11.73 5.11 -11.54
C ARG A 246 13.18 5.17 -11.99
N ASP A 247 13.42 5.17 -13.29
CA ASP A 247 14.74 5.36 -13.92
C ASP A 247 14.59 6.11 -15.24
N GLU A 248 14.21 7.39 -15.15
CA GLU A 248 14.01 8.27 -16.30
C GLU A 248 15.32 8.95 -16.75
N SER A 249 16.39 8.85 -15.94
CA SER A 249 17.70 9.42 -16.23
C SER A 249 18.82 8.41 -16.02
N PRO A 250 18.89 7.32 -16.83
CA PRO A 250 19.82 6.21 -16.58
C PRO A 250 21.30 6.59 -16.67
N GLN A 251 21.63 7.71 -17.26
CA GLN A 251 23.02 8.19 -17.38
C GLN A 251 23.46 9.11 -16.22
N ASN A 252 22.53 9.56 -15.37
CA ASN A 252 22.80 10.51 -14.30
C ASN A 252 22.13 10.07 -12.97
N ARG A 253 22.38 8.83 -12.58
CA ARG A 253 21.82 8.20 -11.36
C ARG A 253 22.56 8.66 -10.11
N LYS A 254 22.50 9.94 -9.79
CA LYS A 254 23.11 10.48 -8.59
C LYS A 254 22.08 10.49 -7.46
N MET A 255 22.13 9.46 -6.60
CA MET A 255 21.26 9.33 -5.45
C MET A 255 21.72 10.26 -4.32
N GLU A 256 20.81 11.04 -3.75
CA GLU A 256 21.16 12.07 -2.75
C GLU A 256 20.27 12.03 -1.50
N GLN A 257 19.04 11.55 -1.62
CA GLN A 257 18.07 11.57 -0.55
C GLN A 257 17.54 10.17 -0.26
N ALA A 258 17.27 9.90 1.01
CA ALA A 258 16.52 8.74 1.44
C ALA A 258 15.42 9.16 2.39
N GLU A 259 14.23 8.65 2.19
CA GLU A 259 13.09 8.81 3.07
C GLU A 259 12.59 7.45 3.52
N LEU A 260 11.86 7.44 4.64
CA LEU A 260 11.20 6.23 5.10
C LEU A 260 9.78 6.18 4.53
N GLY A 261 9.48 5.13 3.80
CA GLY A 261 8.18 4.81 3.25
C GLY A 261 7.73 3.42 3.64
N PHE A 262 6.69 2.95 2.99
CA PHE A 262 6.17 1.60 3.16
C PHE A 262 5.99 0.91 1.81
N TYR A 263 5.97 -0.42 1.83
CA TYR A 263 5.73 -1.23 0.64
C TYR A 263 4.68 -2.30 0.93
N ALA A 264 3.77 -2.49 -0.02
CA ALA A 264 2.86 -3.63 -0.10
C ALA A 264 2.42 -3.85 -1.56
N ASP A 265 2.38 -5.08 -2.00
CA ASP A 265 1.93 -5.45 -3.35
C ASP A 265 0.66 -6.29 -3.31
N VAL A 266 0.15 -6.65 -4.49
CA VAL A 266 -0.98 -7.57 -4.61
C VAL A 266 -0.58 -8.94 -4.06
N GLY A 267 -1.34 -9.43 -3.07
CA GLY A 267 -1.01 -10.69 -2.38
C GLY A 267 -0.30 -10.52 -1.05
N ASP A 268 0.34 -9.38 -0.79
CA ASP A 268 0.96 -9.12 0.49
C ASP A 268 -0.09 -8.99 1.60
N GLU A 269 0.18 -9.65 2.73
CA GLU A 269 -0.61 -9.49 3.96
C GLU A 269 -0.03 -8.40 4.87
N TYR A 270 1.17 -7.90 4.57
CA TYR A 270 1.91 -6.95 5.41
C TYR A 270 2.26 -5.70 4.64
N ILE A 271 2.22 -4.56 5.34
CA ILE A 271 2.76 -3.29 4.89
C ILE A 271 4.06 -3.08 5.67
N GLN A 272 5.19 -3.08 4.98
CA GLN A 272 6.51 -3.14 5.57
C GLN A 272 7.32 -1.89 5.27
N PRO A 273 8.21 -1.42 6.19
CA PRO A 273 9.01 -0.24 5.96
C PRO A 273 10.09 -0.46 4.90
N VAL A 274 10.26 0.54 4.05
CA VAL A 274 11.32 0.62 3.04
C VAL A 274 12.03 1.97 3.12
N TYR A 275 13.31 2.00 2.77
CA TYR A 275 13.95 3.25 2.39
C TYR A 275 13.68 3.54 0.94
N VAL A 276 13.16 4.73 0.69
CA VAL A 276 12.93 5.28 -0.64
C VAL A 276 14.11 6.17 -0.96
N VAL A 277 14.99 5.73 -1.84
CA VAL A 277 16.20 6.47 -2.18
C VAL A 277 16.02 7.08 -3.56
N SER A 278 16.18 8.40 -3.65
CA SER A 278 15.90 9.14 -4.87
C SER A 278 17.07 10.05 -5.26
N SER A 279 17.13 10.35 -6.55
CA SER A 279 17.95 11.42 -7.09
C SER A 279 17.35 12.79 -6.77
N ASN A 280 18.20 13.82 -6.74
CA ASN A 280 17.77 15.18 -6.40
C ASN A 280 16.77 15.78 -7.39
N ASP A 281 16.80 15.33 -8.65
CA ASP A 281 15.86 15.72 -9.69
C ASP A 281 14.57 14.87 -9.70
N GLY A 282 14.49 13.85 -8.83
CA GLY A 282 13.34 12.94 -8.75
C GLY A 282 13.17 11.99 -9.95
N MET A 283 14.15 11.97 -10.88
CA MET A 283 14.08 11.15 -12.10
C MET A 283 14.46 9.68 -11.86
N THR A 284 15.10 9.39 -10.73
CA THR A 284 15.51 8.03 -10.35
C THR A 284 15.09 7.76 -8.92
N GLU A 285 14.47 6.61 -8.68
CA GLU A 285 13.99 6.19 -7.38
C GLU A 285 14.11 4.68 -7.21
N ILE A 286 14.60 4.26 -6.04
CA ILE A 286 14.66 2.84 -5.65
C ILE A 286 14.10 2.64 -4.25
N LEU A 287 13.58 1.45 -4.01
CA LEU A 287 13.12 0.98 -2.70
C LEU A 287 14.04 -0.11 -2.19
N ILE A 288 14.48 0.00 -0.93
CA ILE A 288 15.32 -0.99 -0.25
C ILE A 288 14.63 -1.38 1.07
N ASP A 289 14.54 -2.69 1.38
CA ASP A 289 13.97 -3.13 2.68
C ASP A 289 14.70 -2.45 3.83
N ALA A 290 13.96 -1.75 4.66
CA ALA A 290 14.51 -0.98 5.76
C ALA A 290 14.69 -1.80 7.04
N GLN A 291 14.14 -3.02 7.14
CA GLN A 291 14.15 -3.79 8.38
C GLN A 291 15.53 -4.40 8.70
N ASN A 292 15.94 -4.28 9.95
CA ASN A 292 17.09 -5.04 10.46
C ASN A 292 16.61 -6.46 10.85
N ARG A 293 16.88 -7.44 9.99
CA ARG A 293 16.46 -8.83 10.19
C ARG A 293 17.47 -9.66 10.99
N GLY A 294 18.53 -9.02 11.47
CA GLY A 294 19.71 -9.72 12.00
C GLY A 294 20.42 -10.49 10.87
N GLU A 295 21.68 -10.23 10.63
CA GLU A 295 22.43 -11.08 9.68
C GLU A 295 22.38 -12.52 10.23
N SER A 296 21.56 -13.38 9.64
CA SER A 296 21.75 -14.81 9.75
C SER A 296 23.06 -15.10 9.00
N ASN A 297 24.15 -15.33 9.73
CA ASN A 297 25.48 -15.68 9.22
C ASN A 297 25.51 -16.96 8.32
N GLU A 298 24.36 -17.51 7.98
CA GLU A 298 24.24 -18.74 7.19
C GLU A 298 24.28 -18.52 5.68
N ASN A 299 24.01 -17.32 5.16
CA ASN A 299 23.92 -17.09 3.71
C ASN A 299 25.22 -16.58 3.06
N ALA A 300 26.27 -16.28 3.81
CA ALA A 300 27.54 -15.84 3.23
C ALA A 300 28.37 -16.98 2.61
N VAL A 301 28.05 -18.23 2.89
CA VAL A 301 28.86 -19.39 2.46
C VAL A 301 28.31 -20.10 1.21
N SER A 302 27.06 -19.89 0.78
CA SER A 302 26.46 -20.66 -0.30
C SER A 302 26.51 -20.02 -1.69
N ARG A 303 26.97 -18.76 -1.81
CA ARG A 303 27.04 -18.06 -3.13
C ARG A 303 28.45 -18.02 -3.76
N SER A 304 29.41 -18.78 -3.24
CA SER A 304 30.76 -18.92 -3.81
C SER A 304 31.00 -20.34 -4.36
N ARG A 305 30.01 -20.88 -5.11
CA ARG A 305 30.27 -22.08 -5.93
C ARG A 305 29.52 -21.98 -7.26
#